data_5ef43912e7b132ca466602847b3fb992
#
_entry.id   5ef43912e7b132ca466602847b3fb992
#
_cell.length_a   1.000
_cell.length_b   1.000
_cell.length_c   1.000
_cell.angle_alpha   90.00
_cell.angle_beta   90.00
_cell.angle_gamma   90.00
#
_symmetry.space_group_name_H-M   'P 1'
#
loop_
_entity.id
_entity.type
_entity.pdbx_description
1 polymer ?
#
loop_
_entity_poly.entity_id
_entity_poly.type
_entity_poly.pdbx_seq_one_letter_code
_entity_poly.pdbx_strand_id
1 'polypeptide(L)'
;MLDNFEPVVRFLAHYQGDEYVKGWAELWDKGDFLDWDKGFPNPALEDTLIQRRSIIGDPIVEDAEGNQYRRKALVPGCGRGVDVLLLASFGYDAYGLEYSHSAVETCKKEESETGGRYPIRNPSFGRGRVTFVQGDFFNDAWLDTLGLQRYAFDLVYDHSVCRPSRLSC
;
A
#
# COMPACT_ATOMS: atom_id res chain seq x y z
N MET A 1 18.74 7.63 -15.88
CA MET A 1 17.92 7.24 -14.72
C MET A 1 17.05 5.99 -14.98
N LEU A 2 17.17 5.36 -16.15
CA LEU A 2 16.45 4.12 -16.52
C LEU A 2 17.32 2.86 -16.41
N ASP A 3 18.63 3.00 -16.23
CA ASP A 3 19.58 1.88 -16.32
C ASP A 3 19.52 0.89 -15.15
N ASN A 4 19.02 1.31 -13.98
CA ASN A 4 18.97 0.46 -12.78
C ASN A 4 17.80 -0.53 -12.77
N PHE A 5 16.76 -0.31 -13.61
CA PHE A 5 15.60 -1.21 -13.70
C PHE A 5 15.76 -2.32 -14.75
N GLU A 6 16.81 -2.27 -15.56
CA GLU A 6 17.02 -3.26 -16.64
C GLU A 6 17.10 -4.71 -16.12
N PRO A 7 17.81 -5.02 -15.01
CA PRO A 7 17.87 -6.38 -14.47
C PRO A 7 16.50 -6.89 -14.03
N VAL A 8 15.70 -6.06 -13.38
CA VAL A 8 14.34 -6.39 -12.93
C VAL A 8 13.41 -6.62 -14.12
N VAL A 9 13.46 -5.75 -15.12
CA VAL A 9 12.63 -5.90 -16.33
C VAL A 9 12.99 -7.19 -17.06
N ARG A 10 14.26 -7.52 -17.20
CA ARG A 10 14.71 -8.78 -17.81
C ARG A 10 14.24 -10.00 -17.00
N PHE A 11 14.35 -9.95 -15.69
CA PHE A 11 13.88 -11.03 -14.82
C PHE A 11 12.37 -11.23 -14.98
N LEU A 12 11.59 -10.17 -14.86
CA LEU A 12 10.14 -10.22 -14.95
C LEU A 12 9.62 -10.57 -16.37
N ALA A 13 10.43 -10.38 -17.41
CA ALA A 13 10.06 -10.76 -18.77
C ALA A 13 9.84 -12.28 -18.96
N HIS A 14 10.36 -13.11 -18.04
CA HIS A 14 10.16 -14.55 -18.04
C HIS A 14 8.78 -14.95 -17.47
N TYR A 15 8.08 -14.01 -16.80
CA TYR A 15 6.79 -14.24 -16.17
C TYR A 15 5.67 -13.57 -16.98
N GLN A 16 4.63 -14.31 -17.35
CA GLN A 16 3.52 -13.80 -18.14
C GLN A 16 2.17 -14.03 -17.46
N GLY A 17 1.19 -13.21 -17.77
CA GLY A 17 -0.16 -13.36 -17.23
C GLY A 17 -0.18 -13.40 -15.70
N ASP A 18 -0.83 -14.42 -15.15
CA ASP A 18 -0.99 -14.61 -13.71
C ASP A 18 0.31 -14.97 -12.98
N GLU A 19 1.31 -15.46 -13.72
CA GLU A 19 2.63 -15.77 -13.13
C GLU A 19 3.46 -14.52 -12.80
N TYR A 20 3.08 -13.36 -13.34
CA TYR A 20 3.86 -12.13 -13.13
C TYR A 20 3.99 -11.70 -11.67
N VAL A 21 2.93 -11.89 -10.88
CA VAL A 21 2.97 -11.60 -9.44
C VAL A 21 3.95 -12.54 -8.70
N LYS A 22 4.13 -13.77 -9.19
CA LYS A 22 5.12 -14.71 -8.65
C LYS A 22 6.55 -14.24 -8.89
N GLY A 23 6.81 -13.61 -10.05
CA GLY A 23 8.12 -13.01 -10.33
C GLY A 23 8.49 -11.93 -9.32
N TRP A 24 7.54 -11.08 -8.95
CA TRP A 24 7.75 -10.09 -7.89
C TRP A 24 8.00 -10.74 -6.52
N ALA A 25 7.23 -11.78 -6.15
CA ALA A 25 7.44 -12.51 -4.91
C ALA A 25 8.84 -13.12 -4.85
N GLU A 26 9.31 -13.71 -5.95
CA GLU A 26 10.66 -14.28 -6.02
C GLU A 26 11.77 -13.23 -5.86
N LEU A 27 11.58 -12.02 -6.38
CA LEU A 27 12.52 -10.92 -6.15
C LEU A 27 12.58 -10.51 -4.67
N TRP A 28 11.44 -10.45 -4.00
CA TRP A 28 11.39 -10.21 -2.55
C TRP A 28 12.04 -11.32 -1.75
N ASP A 29 11.82 -12.58 -2.12
CA ASP A 29 12.41 -13.75 -1.45
C ASP A 29 13.95 -13.79 -1.59
N LYS A 30 14.46 -13.41 -2.76
CA LYS A 30 15.91 -13.30 -2.99
C LYS A 30 16.55 -12.15 -2.21
N GLY A 31 15.80 -11.09 -1.96
CA GLY A 31 16.30 -9.88 -1.31
C GLY A 31 17.36 -9.10 -2.12
N ASP A 32 17.62 -9.55 -3.34
CA ASP A 32 18.58 -8.94 -4.26
C ASP A 32 17.87 -7.95 -5.20
N PHE A 33 18.56 -6.87 -5.59
CA PHE A 33 18.06 -5.89 -6.57
C PHE A 33 16.73 -5.24 -6.21
N LEU A 34 16.57 -4.82 -4.94
CA LEU A 34 15.40 -4.06 -4.48
C LEU A 34 15.52 -2.56 -4.79
N ASP A 35 16.03 -2.19 -5.95
CA ASP A 35 16.30 -0.79 -6.34
C ASP A 35 15.03 0.07 -6.41
N TRP A 36 13.86 -0.55 -6.55
CA TRP A 36 12.57 0.14 -6.47
C TRP A 36 12.14 0.43 -5.02
N ASP A 37 12.66 -0.32 -4.06
CA ASP A 37 12.36 -0.18 -2.64
C ASP A 37 13.25 0.91 -2.01
N LYS A 38 12.74 2.13 -2.01
CA LYS A 38 13.50 3.32 -1.57
C LYS A 38 13.57 3.46 -0.05
N GLY A 39 12.79 2.68 0.72
CA GLY A 39 12.75 2.76 2.18
C GLY A 39 12.14 4.06 2.73
N PHE A 40 11.45 4.84 1.91
CA PHE A 40 10.71 6.03 2.32
C PHE A 40 9.44 6.19 1.46
N PRO A 41 8.39 6.85 2.00
CA PRO A 41 7.15 7.06 1.28
C PRO A 41 7.33 7.86 0.00
N ASN A 42 6.43 7.63 -0.95
CA ASN A 42 6.42 8.40 -2.19
C ASN A 42 6.13 9.88 -1.89
N PRO A 43 7.06 10.81 -2.21
CA PRO A 43 6.84 12.23 -1.95
C PRO A 43 5.60 12.80 -2.63
N ALA A 44 5.22 12.29 -3.81
CA ALA A 44 4.02 12.73 -4.51
C ALA A 44 2.73 12.33 -3.76
N LEU A 45 2.73 11.18 -3.06
CA LEU A 45 1.62 10.81 -2.19
C LEU A 45 1.54 11.77 -1.00
N GLU A 46 2.64 12.07 -0.34
CA GLU A 46 2.66 13.01 0.79
C GLU A 46 2.19 14.40 0.36
N ASP A 47 2.68 14.93 -0.76
CA ASP A 47 2.24 16.20 -1.33
C ASP A 47 0.74 16.20 -1.64
N THR A 48 0.21 15.10 -2.17
CA THR A 48 -1.22 14.94 -2.46
C THR A 48 -2.05 14.98 -1.19
N LEU A 49 -1.65 14.25 -0.16
CA LEU A 49 -2.33 14.21 1.14
C LEU A 49 -2.33 15.58 1.83
N ILE A 50 -1.29 16.39 1.63
CA ILE A 50 -1.18 17.74 2.18
C ILE A 50 -1.97 18.75 1.35
N GLN A 51 -1.78 18.76 0.02
CA GLN A 51 -2.20 19.85 -0.84
C GLN A 51 -3.57 19.61 -1.51
N ARG A 52 -4.03 18.38 -1.61
CA ARG A 52 -5.25 17.98 -2.32
C ARG A 52 -6.37 17.45 -1.41
N ARG A 53 -6.33 17.82 -0.14
CA ARG A 53 -7.30 17.38 0.86
C ARG A 53 -8.75 17.69 0.47
N SER A 54 -9.00 18.82 -0.20
CA SER A 54 -10.32 19.18 -0.71
C SER A 54 -10.85 18.24 -1.79
N ILE A 55 -9.97 17.48 -2.46
CA ILE A 55 -10.32 16.51 -3.50
C ILE A 55 -10.47 15.11 -2.90
N ILE A 56 -9.49 14.66 -2.10
CA ILE A 56 -9.48 13.31 -1.54
C ILE A 56 -10.35 13.19 -0.28
N GLY A 57 -10.71 14.31 0.34
CA GLY A 57 -11.49 14.37 1.57
C GLY A 57 -10.66 14.16 2.84
N ASP A 58 -11.32 14.36 3.97
CA ASP A 58 -10.71 14.16 5.28
C ASP A 58 -10.60 12.66 5.64
N PRO A 59 -9.53 12.24 6.32
CA PRO A 59 -9.39 10.85 6.79
C PRO A 59 -10.38 10.50 7.91
N ILE A 60 -10.91 11.51 8.60
CA ILE A 60 -11.95 11.36 9.62
C ILE A 60 -13.23 11.98 9.09
N VAL A 61 -14.31 11.23 9.17
CA VAL A 61 -15.65 11.63 8.72
C VAL A 61 -16.65 11.40 9.82
N GLU A 62 -17.79 12.10 9.73
CA GLU A 62 -18.90 11.97 10.66
C GLU A 62 -20.09 11.39 9.91
N ASP A 63 -20.76 10.42 10.50
CA ASP A 63 -22.00 9.87 9.96
C ASP A 63 -23.22 10.76 10.28
N ALA A 64 -24.39 10.37 9.79
CA ALA A 64 -25.63 11.13 10.00
C ALA A 64 -26.04 11.20 11.48
N GLU A 65 -25.57 10.29 12.30
CA GLU A 65 -25.80 10.19 13.73
C GLU A 65 -24.76 10.97 14.58
N GLY A 66 -23.76 11.57 13.93
CA GLY A 66 -22.70 12.34 14.57
C GLY A 66 -21.52 11.50 15.09
N ASN A 67 -21.45 10.20 14.73
CA ASN A 67 -20.33 9.37 15.12
C ASN A 67 -19.15 9.58 14.17
N GLN A 68 -17.97 9.72 14.74
CA GLN A 68 -16.76 9.88 13.94
C GLN A 68 -16.11 8.53 13.68
N TYR A 69 -15.70 8.32 12.43
CA TYR A 69 -14.98 7.13 12.02
C TYR A 69 -13.83 7.47 11.06
N ARG A 70 -12.89 6.55 10.96
CA ARG A 70 -11.75 6.67 10.05
C ARG A 70 -12.09 6.09 8.69
N ARG A 71 -11.73 6.83 7.64
CA ARG A 71 -11.72 6.28 6.29
C ARG A 71 -10.65 5.21 6.17
N LYS A 72 -10.94 4.19 5.36
CA LYS A 72 -10.00 3.11 5.05
C LYS A 72 -9.25 3.41 3.77
N ALA A 73 -7.93 3.29 3.84
CA ALA A 73 -7.05 3.44 2.68
C ALA A 73 -6.35 2.12 2.36
N LEU A 74 -6.32 1.74 1.08
CA LEU A 74 -5.64 0.54 0.59
C LEU A 74 -4.43 0.93 -0.26
N VAL A 75 -3.32 0.23 -0.04
CA VAL A 75 -2.13 0.26 -0.89
C VAL A 75 -1.90 -1.15 -1.43
N PRO A 76 -2.36 -1.47 -2.65
CA PRO A 76 -2.05 -2.74 -3.28
C PRO A 76 -0.58 -2.78 -3.72
N GLY A 77 0.07 -3.94 -3.60
CA GLY A 77 1.50 -4.09 -3.87
C GLY A 77 2.35 -3.16 -3.01
N CYS A 78 2.05 -3.11 -1.71
CA CYS A 78 2.61 -2.09 -0.80
C CYS A 78 4.12 -2.23 -0.55
N GLY A 79 4.76 -3.31 -1.04
CA GLY A 79 6.18 -3.56 -0.84
C GLY A 79 6.57 -3.55 0.63
N ARG A 80 7.48 -2.67 1.03
CA ARG A 80 7.92 -2.46 2.42
C ARG A 80 6.86 -1.81 3.32
N GLY A 81 5.76 -1.27 2.76
CA GLY A 81 4.67 -0.69 3.53
C GLY A 81 4.85 0.77 3.97
N VAL A 82 5.88 1.48 3.51
CA VAL A 82 6.16 2.86 3.92
C VAL A 82 5.02 3.84 3.59
N ASP A 83 4.36 3.66 2.44
CA ASP A 83 3.20 4.47 2.06
C ASP A 83 1.97 4.18 2.93
N VAL A 84 1.83 2.93 3.42
CA VAL A 84 0.78 2.54 4.38
C VAL A 84 1.00 3.26 5.70
N LEU A 85 2.25 3.28 6.19
CA LEU A 85 2.62 4.00 7.42
C LEU A 85 2.39 5.52 7.28
N LEU A 86 2.67 6.08 6.11
CA LEU A 86 2.37 7.47 5.80
C LEU A 86 0.87 7.74 5.90
N LEU A 87 0.02 6.96 5.22
CA LEU A 87 -1.44 7.11 5.25
C LEU A 87 -1.99 7.03 6.68
N ALA A 88 -1.49 6.08 7.48
CA ALA A 88 -1.86 5.96 8.89
C ALA A 88 -1.48 7.21 9.70
N SER A 89 -0.34 7.83 9.40
CA SER A 89 0.10 9.07 10.08
C SER A 89 -0.83 10.27 9.80
N PHE A 90 -1.51 10.26 8.65
CA PHE A 90 -2.55 11.24 8.30
C PHE A 90 -3.91 10.94 8.94
N GLY A 91 -4.11 9.75 9.52
CA GLY A 91 -5.32 9.39 10.24
C GLY A 91 -6.20 8.34 9.56
N TYR A 92 -5.84 7.81 8.39
CA TYR A 92 -6.56 6.70 7.76
C TYR A 92 -6.33 5.39 8.51
N ASP A 93 -7.34 4.52 8.60
CA ASP A 93 -7.10 3.10 8.83
C ASP A 93 -6.50 2.54 7.53
N ALA A 94 -5.19 2.27 7.55
CA ALA A 94 -4.40 1.99 6.36
C ALA A 94 -4.10 0.49 6.22
N TYR A 95 -4.35 -0.03 5.04
CA TYR A 95 -4.18 -1.44 4.69
C TYR A 95 -3.13 -1.57 3.60
N GLY A 96 -2.14 -2.41 3.83
CA GLY A 96 -1.17 -2.84 2.83
C GLY A 96 -1.48 -4.26 2.38
N LEU A 97 -1.73 -4.43 1.09
CA LEU A 97 -1.90 -5.73 0.46
C LEU A 97 -0.65 -6.07 -0.33
N GLU A 98 -0.09 -7.25 -0.09
CA GLU A 98 1.11 -7.70 -0.78
C GLU A 98 1.02 -9.19 -1.10
N TYR A 99 1.47 -9.58 -2.29
CA TYR A 99 1.45 -10.97 -2.72
C TYR A 99 2.57 -11.79 -2.06
N SER A 100 3.76 -11.20 -1.93
CA SER A 100 4.93 -11.85 -1.34
C SER A 100 4.82 -11.95 0.18
N HIS A 101 5.00 -13.17 0.71
CA HIS A 101 5.11 -13.37 2.16
C HIS A 101 6.30 -12.61 2.75
N SER A 102 7.44 -12.67 2.10
CA SER A 102 8.68 -11.99 2.54
C SER A 102 8.51 -10.47 2.59
N ALA A 103 7.77 -9.90 1.63
CA ALA A 103 7.43 -8.48 1.66
C ALA A 103 6.50 -8.13 2.82
N VAL A 104 5.49 -8.96 3.12
CA VAL A 104 4.61 -8.76 4.29
C VAL A 104 5.39 -8.79 5.61
N GLU A 105 6.33 -9.73 5.77
CA GLU A 105 7.20 -9.76 6.96
C GLU A 105 8.11 -8.50 7.02
N THR A 106 8.58 -8.02 5.87
CA THR A 106 9.32 -6.76 5.80
C THR A 106 8.45 -5.58 6.23
N CYS A 107 7.17 -5.53 5.83
CA CYS A 107 6.22 -4.51 6.30
C CYS A 107 6.08 -4.48 7.81
N LYS A 108 5.89 -5.64 8.44
CA LYS A 108 5.73 -5.75 9.90
C LYS A 108 6.99 -5.30 10.64
N LYS A 109 8.16 -5.66 10.10
CA LYS A 109 9.44 -5.19 10.62
C LYS A 109 9.56 -3.68 10.50
N GLU A 110 9.27 -3.13 9.32
CA GLU A 110 9.30 -1.68 9.06
C GLU A 110 8.38 -0.93 10.02
N GLU A 111 7.14 -1.40 10.22
CA GLU A 111 6.20 -0.81 11.18
C GLU A 111 6.78 -0.80 12.59
N SER A 112 7.35 -1.91 13.05
CA SER A 112 7.89 -2.02 14.40
C SER A 112 9.11 -1.12 14.63
N GLU A 113 9.96 -0.94 13.63
CA GLU A 113 11.23 -0.20 13.72
C GLU A 113 11.06 1.30 13.43
N THR A 114 10.18 1.65 12.50
CA THR A 114 10.09 3.01 11.96
C THR A 114 8.70 3.62 12.07
N GLY A 115 7.65 2.85 12.34
CA GLY A 115 6.28 3.34 12.39
C GLY A 115 6.09 4.57 13.30
N GLY A 116 6.82 4.63 14.40
CA GLY A 116 6.82 5.78 15.31
C GLY A 116 7.48 7.05 14.75
N ARG A 117 8.27 6.96 13.68
CA ARG A 117 8.98 8.12 13.08
C ARG A 117 8.08 8.99 12.21
N TYR A 118 6.95 8.46 11.75
CA TYR A 118 5.99 9.23 10.96
C TYR A 118 5.24 10.19 11.87
N PRO A 119 5.33 11.52 11.65
CA PRO A 119 4.66 12.49 12.50
C PRO A 119 3.14 12.36 12.41
N ILE A 120 2.46 12.37 13.55
CA ILE A 120 1.00 12.40 13.59
C ILE A 120 0.52 13.73 13.00
N ARG A 121 -0.16 13.66 11.85
CA ARG A 121 -0.65 14.83 11.11
C ARG A 121 -1.99 15.34 11.60
N ASN A 122 -2.71 14.54 12.40
CA ASN A 122 -3.96 14.92 13.04
C ASN A 122 -3.91 14.61 14.54
N PRO A 123 -3.39 15.54 15.38
CA PRO A 123 -3.22 15.28 16.81
C PRO A 123 -4.52 14.96 17.56
N SER A 124 -5.65 15.51 17.12
CA SER A 124 -6.96 15.29 17.77
C SER A 124 -7.44 13.85 17.67
N PHE A 125 -7.09 13.15 16.58
CA PHE A 125 -7.51 11.78 16.35
C PHE A 125 -6.37 10.76 16.43
N GLY A 126 -5.13 11.23 16.36
CA GLY A 126 -3.96 10.38 16.38
C GLY A 126 -3.77 9.60 15.08
N ARG A 127 -2.88 8.62 15.13
CA ARG A 127 -2.58 7.71 14.03
C ARG A 127 -3.73 6.75 13.79
N GLY A 128 -4.01 6.41 12.52
CA GLY A 128 -4.91 5.32 12.14
C GLY A 128 -4.27 3.95 12.38
N ARG A 129 -5.08 2.90 12.31
CA ARG A 129 -4.62 1.52 12.40
C ARG A 129 -3.86 1.15 11.13
N VAL A 130 -2.80 0.36 11.29
CA VAL A 130 -2.07 -0.27 10.19
C VAL A 130 -2.43 -1.75 10.13
N THR A 131 -2.66 -2.28 8.94
CA THR A 131 -2.94 -3.70 8.73
C THR A 131 -2.22 -4.14 7.47
N PHE A 132 -1.35 -5.14 7.59
CA PHE A 132 -0.71 -5.79 6.45
C PHE A 132 -1.31 -7.17 6.22
N VAL A 133 -1.69 -7.45 4.99
CA VAL A 133 -2.31 -8.71 4.59
C VAL A 133 -1.63 -9.27 3.35
N GLN A 134 -1.41 -10.59 3.36
CA GLN A 134 -0.94 -11.30 2.19
C GLN A 134 -2.12 -11.66 1.28
N GLY A 135 -2.00 -11.38 -0.02
CA GLY A 135 -3.02 -11.76 -0.98
C GLY A 135 -2.75 -11.23 -2.38
N ASP A 136 -3.52 -11.75 -3.32
CA ASP A 136 -3.53 -11.28 -4.71
C ASP A 136 -4.61 -10.21 -4.87
N PHE A 137 -4.22 -9.02 -5.31
CA PHE A 137 -5.14 -7.90 -5.53
C PHE A 137 -6.28 -8.23 -6.50
N PHE A 138 -6.05 -9.14 -7.43
CA PHE A 138 -7.05 -9.56 -8.42
C PHE A 138 -7.96 -10.72 -7.95
N ASN A 139 -7.81 -11.15 -6.70
CA ASN A 139 -8.61 -12.20 -6.07
C ASN A 139 -9.10 -11.72 -4.70
N ASP A 140 -10.41 -11.74 -4.46
CA ASP A 140 -11.04 -11.18 -3.26
C ASP A 140 -10.82 -11.99 -1.96
N ALA A 141 -10.20 -13.17 -2.01
CA ALA A 141 -10.06 -14.04 -0.84
C ALA A 141 -9.38 -13.38 0.38
N TRP A 142 -8.52 -12.41 0.16
CA TRP A 142 -7.89 -11.64 1.25
C TRP A 142 -8.86 -10.72 2.00
N LEU A 143 -9.95 -10.28 1.35
CA LEU A 143 -11.00 -9.48 2.01
C LEU A 143 -11.71 -10.29 3.09
N ASP A 144 -11.97 -11.57 2.82
CA ASP A 144 -12.62 -12.48 3.78
C ASP A 144 -11.77 -12.64 5.05
N THR A 145 -10.44 -12.67 4.93
CA THR A 145 -9.54 -12.76 6.10
C THR A 145 -9.59 -11.53 7.00
N LEU A 146 -10.02 -10.39 6.46
CA LEU A 146 -10.18 -9.12 7.17
C LEU A 146 -11.63 -8.86 7.61
N GLY A 147 -12.58 -9.74 7.23
CA GLY A 147 -14.00 -9.50 7.43
C GLY A 147 -14.54 -8.30 6.66
N LEU A 148 -13.90 -7.97 5.53
CA LEU A 148 -14.26 -6.85 4.67
C LEU A 148 -14.97 -7.34 3.40
N GLN A 149 -15.72 -6.45 2.79
CA GLN A 149 -16.39 -6.68 1.50
C GLN A 149 -15.75 -5.81 0.41
N ARG A 150 -16.08 -6.08 -0.84
CA ARG A 150 -15.76 -5.18 -1.97
C ARG A 150 -16.27 -3.77 -1.64
N TYR A 151 -15.54 -2.77 -2.10
CA TYR A 151 -15.84 -1.34 -1.87
C TYR A 151 -15.71 -0.88 -0.41
N ALA A 152 -15.01 -1.64 0.45
CA ALA A 152 -14.76 -1.25 1.83
C ALA A 152 -13.77 -0.10 2.00
N PHE A 153 -13.05 0.28 0.94
CA PHE A 153 -12.00 1.29 0.97
C PHE A 153 -12.47 2.62 0.37
N ASP A 154 -12.21 3.69 1.09
CA ASP A 154 -12.53 5.07 0.68
C ASP A 154 -11.44 5.68 -0.19
N LEU A 155 -10.21 5.18 -0.08
CA LEU A 155 -9.04 5.61 -0.84
C LEU A 155 -8.24 4.39 -1.26
N VAL A 156 -7.84 4.34 -2.54
CA VAL A 156 -6.88 3.34 -3.03
C VAL A 156 -5.71 4.11 -3.63
N TYR A 157 -4.52 3.84 -3.12
CA TYR A 157 -3.28 4.36 -3.68
C TYR A 157 -2.50 3.24 -4.36
N ASP A 158 -2.54 3.24 -5.69
CA ASP A 158 -1.78 2.31 -6.52
C ASP A 158 -0.62 3.02 -7.21
N HIS A 159 0.60 2.54 -6.97
CA HIS A 159 1.80 3.05 -7.62
C HIS A 159 2.30 2.16 -8.75
N SER A 160 2.03 0.86 -8.74
CA SER A 160 2.67 -0.06 -9.69
C SER A 160 1.98 -1.40 -9.93
N VAL A 161 0.85 -1.69 -9.29
CA VAL A 161 0.17 -2.99 -9.40
C VAL A 161 -0.70 -3.09 -10.65
N CYS A 162 -1.43 -2.02 -10.96
CA CYS A 162 -2.30 -2.01 -12.14
C CYS A 162 -1.47 -1.86 -13.43
N ARG A 163 -1.47 -2.91 -14.25
CA ARG A 163 -0.85 -2.86 -15.58
C ARG A 163 -1.80 -2.31 -16.62
N PRO A 164 -1.31 -1.48 -17.59
CA PRO A 164 -2.12 -1.01 -18.71
C PRO A 164 -2.73 -2.14 -19.56
N SER A 165 -2.08 -3.32 -19.61
CA SER A 165 -2.55 -4.46 -20.38
C SER A 165 -3.72 -5.23 -19.75
N ARG A 166 -4.09 -4.95 -18.49
CA ARG A 166 -5.26 -5.53 -17.82
C ARG A 166 -6.42 -4.54 -17.64
N LEU A 167 -6.26 -3.28 -18.08
CA LEU A 167 -7.34 -2.28 -18.10
C LEU A 167 -8.23 -2.45 -19.34
N SER A 168 -8.59 -3.67 -19.71
CA SER A 168 -9.74 -3.94 -20.55
C SER A 168 -10.90 -4.32 -19.64
N CYS A 169 -11.49 -3.31 -19.04
CA CYS A 169 -12.82 -3.37 -18.44
C CYS A 169 -13.83 -2.93 -19.47
#